data_00bee33e0431a7cb5ee09ac955ce6e2f
#
_entry.id   00bee33e0431a7cb5ee09ac955ce6e2f
#
_cell.length_a   1.000
_cell.length_b   1.000
_cell.length_c   1.000
_cell.angle_alpha   90.00
_cell.angle_beta   90.00
_cell.angle_gamma   90.00
#
_symmetry.space_group_name_H-M   'P 1'
#
loop_
_entity.id
_entity.type
_entity.pdbx_description
1 polymer ?
#
loop_
_entity_poly.entity_id
_entity_poly.type
_entity_poly.pdbx_seq_one_letter_code
_entity_poly.pdbx_strand_id
1 'polypeptide(L)'
;MHFPGIFFCYSAQYGLTLFVKKSEMKNHERKVGTVSRGIRCPIIREGDNLAEIVTESVLDAAADEGFGIRDRDVVAVTESVVARAQGNYASVDAIAADVKSKTGGGTVGVIFPILSRNRFAICLRGIASACKKVVLMLSYPSDEVGNELVSLDKLDEAGVNPYSDVLTLERYRELFGVNPHPFTDVDYVLYYGDLIKACGADVEIVSANRPATILNYTDTVITCDIHTRVRTKRILRDAGAKIVLGLDDILTASVDGSGFNSRFGLLGSNKATEDTVKLFPQNCRPLVLDIQKRILDATGKCVEVMVYGDGAFKDPQGKIWELADPEVSPAFTDGLRGTPNELKLKYLADNQFAGLSGEALKNAISESIRAKDADLKGQMASEGTTPRQLTDLIGSLCDLTSGSGDKGTPVVLIQGYFDNYTTA
;
A
#
# COMPACT_ATOMS: atom_id res chain seq x y z
N MET A 1 -18.29 -39.43 23.47
CA MET A 1 -17.42 -39.37 24.66
C MET A 1 -16.45 -40.54 24.56
N HIS A 2 -15.23 -40.30 24.11
CA HIS A 2 -14.09 -41.21 24.30
C HIS A 2 -12.83 -40.33 24.23
N PHE A 3 -12.20 -40.20 25.38
CA PHE A 3 -10.85 -39.66 25.49
C PHE A 3 -9.84 -40.78 25.28
N PRO A 4 -8.79 -40.65 24.49
CA PRO A 4 -7.68 -41.61 24.50
C PRO A 4 -6.70 -41.25 25.63
N GLY A 5 -6.39 -42.25 26.42
CA GLY A 5 -5.62 -42.19 27.63
C GLY A 5 -4.14 -41.95 27.38
N ILE A 6 -3.56 -41.23 28.33
CA ILE A 6 -2.13 -41.10 28.54
C ILE A 6 -1.66 -42.37 29.26
N PHE A 7 -0.81 -43.15 28.58
CA PHE A 7 -0.11 -44.26 29.25
C PHE A 7 1.13 -43.70 29.96
N PHE A 8 1.10 -43.66 31.28
CA PHE A 8 2.30 -43.55 32.12
C PHE A 8 2.86 -44.96 32.33
N CYS A 9 4.05 -45.22 31.81
CA CYS A 9 4.79 -46.43 32.19
C CYS A 9 5.78 -46.00 33.30
N TYR A 10 5.49 -46.42 34.53
CA TYR A 10 6.42 -46.31 35.68
C TYR A 10 7.36 -47.53 35.61
N SER A 11 8.63 -47.35 35.46
CA SER A 11 9.65 -48.26 35.86
C SER A 11 10.67 -47.52 36.69
N ALA A 12 10.67 -47.83 37.97
CA ALA A 12 11.67 -47.37 38.91
C ALA A 12 13.00 -48.09 38.66
N GLN A 13 14.08 -47.37 38.86
CA GLN A 13 15.48 -47.79 38.77
C GLN A 13 16.10 -47.71 37.38
N TYR A 14 16.47 -46.47 36.98
CA TYR A 14 17.77 -46.16 36.39
C TYR A 14 17.82 -44.64 36.24
N GLY A 15 18.93 -44.05 36.74
CA GLY A 15 19.12 -42.61 36.69
C GLY A 15 18.98 -42.07 35.30
N LEU A 16 18.13 -41.07 35.09
CA LEU A 16 17.95 -40.34 33.83
C LEU A 16 19.19 -39.50 33.61
N THR A 17 20.21 -40.11 33.00
CA THR A 17 21.24 -39.31 32.33
C THR A 17 20.67 -38.82 31.04
N LEU A 18 20.20 -37.59 31.03
CA LEU A 18 19.89 -36.85 29.82
C LEU A 18 21.19 -36.80 29.01
N PHE A 19 21.36 -37.73 28.09
CA PHE A 19 22.29 -37.57 26.99
C PHE A 19 21.73 -36.44 26.08
N VAL A 20 21.96 -35.22 26.47
CA VAL A 20 22.03 -34.14 25.50
C VAL A 20 23.23 -34.49 24.65
N LYS A 21 23.00 -35.19 23.54
CA LYS A 21 23.99 -35.28 22.48
C LYS A 21 24.38 -33.84 22.21
N LYS A 22 25.56 -33.41 22.68
CA LYS A 22 26.23 -32.24 22.16
C LYS A 22 26.39 -32.52 20.67
N SER A 23 25.43 -32.11 19.87
CA SER A 23 25.65 -32.07 18.44
C SER A 23 26.87 -31.16 18.28
N GLU A 24 27.93 -31.69 17.74
CA GLU A 24 28.98 -30.89 17.12
C GLU A 24 28.27 -29.79 16.37
N MET A 25 28.58 -28.54 16.65
CA MET A 25 28.08 -27.39 15.92
C MET A 25 28.59 -27.53 14.48
N LYS A 26 27.94 -28.40 13.69
CA LYS A 26 27.93 -28.25 12.26
C LYS A 26 27.40 -26.87 12.02
N ASN A 27 28.11 -26.04 11.26
CA ASN A 27 27.56 -24.81 10.69
C ASN A 27 26.21 -25.14 10.09
N HIS A 28 25.13 -24.95 10.88
CA HIS A 28 23.78 -25.24 10.45
C HIS A 28 23.38 -24.09 9.53
N GLU A 29 23.43 -24.35 8.25
CA GLU A 29 22.76 -23.49 7.26
C GLU A 29 21.35 -23.21 7.75
N ARG A 30 20.99 -21.95 7.83
CA ARG A 30 19.61 -21.58 8.10
C ARG A 30 18.69 -22.21 7.06
N LYS A 31 17.70 -22.96 7.51
CA LYS A 31 16.70 -23.58 6.62
C LYS A 31 15.50 -22.68 6.38
N VAL A 32 15.31 -21.66 7.24
CA VAL A 32 14.27 -20.65 7.11
C VAL A 32 14.93 -19.33 6.69
N GLY A 33 14.62 -18.86 5.50
CA GLY A 33 15.10 -17.58 4.97
C GLY A 33 14.37 -16.42 5.61
N THR A 34 13.34 -15.90 4.91
CA THR A 34 12.55 -14.75 5.38
C THR A 34 11.43 -15.17 6.32
N VAL A 35 11.30 -14.46 7.44
CA VAL A 35 10.18 -14.58 8.38
C VAL A 35 9.54 -13.22 8.55
N SER A 36 8.22 -13.11 8.34
CA SER A 36 7.44 -11.90 8.55
C SER A 36 6.50 -12.07 9.74
N ARG A 37 6.55 -11.12 10.70
CA ARG A 37 5.75 -11.14 11.92
C ARG A 37 4.97 -9.84 12.07
N GLY A 38 3.64 -9.94 12.20
CA GLY A 38 2.82 -8.82 12.64
C GLY A 38 2.98 -8.61 14.14
N ILE A 39 3.41 -7.44 14.55
CA ILE A 39 3.64 -7.07 15.95
C ILE A 39 2.43 -6.32 16.47
N ARG A 40 1.83 -6.80 17.55
CA ARG A 40 0.74 -6.12 18.24
C ARG A 40 1.26 -4.91 18.99
N CYS A 41 0.51 -3.82 18.90
CA CYS A 41 0.83 -2.58 19.60
C CYS A 41 -0.38 -2.12 20.42
N PRO A 42 -0.17 -1.25 21.42
CA PRO A 42 -1.25 -0.49 22.04
C PRO A 42 -2.04 0.30 21.00
N ILE A 43 -3.25 0.74 21.37
CA ILE A 43 -4.04 1.63 20.52
C ILE A 43 -3.35 2.99 20.44
N ILE A 44 -2.80 3.31 19.28
CA ILE A 44 -2.11 4.58 19.02
C ILE A 44 -3.11 5.72 18.98
N ARG A 45 -2.75 6.85 19.62
CA ARG A 45 -3.54 8.08 19.67
C ARG A 45 -2.71 9.26 19.16
N GLU A 46 -3.39 10.37 18.91
CA GLU A 46 -2.73 11.63 18.61
C GLU A 46 -1.80 12.05 19.75
N GLY A 47 -0.58 12.46 19.40
CA GLY A 47 0.45 12.89 20.34
C GLY A 47 1.26 11.78 21.00
N ASP A 48 0.93 10.51 20.76
CA ASP A 48 1.72 9.39 21.27
C ASP A 48 3.15 9.38 20.70
N ASN A 49 4.11 9.00 21.56
CA ASN A 49 5.51 8.78 21.14
C ASN A 49 5.62 7.47 20.34
N LEU A 50 5.31 7.55 19.06
CA LEU A 50 5.23 6.36 18.21
C LEU A 50 6.58 5.62 18.08
N ALA A 51 7.71 6.34 18.12
CA ALA A 51 9.03 5.70 18.03
C ALA A 51 9.31 4.82 19.27
N GLU A 52 8.92 5.27 20.44
CA GLU A 52 9.02 4.52 21.69
C GLU A 52 8.10 3.29 21.66
N ILE A 53 6.82 3.49 21.37
CA ILE A 53 5.82 2.41 21.31
C ILE A 53 6.25 1.31 20.32
N VAL A 54 6.71 1.67 19.14
CA VAL A 54 7.16 0.70 18.12
C VAL A 54 8.38 -0.06 18.62
N THR A 55 9.35 0.65 19.20
CA THR A 55 10.57 0.02 19.71
C THR A 55 10.25 -0.98 20.82
N GLU A 56 9.49 -0.56 21.83
CA GLU A 56 9.08 -1.41 22.95
C GLU A 56 8.29 -2.62 22.46
N SER A 57 7.28 -2.42 21.61
CA SER A 57 6.47 -3.52 21.07
C SER A 57 7.30 -4.57 20.32
N VAL A 58 8.31 -4.14 19.55
CA VAL A 58 9.22 -5.06 18.84
C VAL A 58 10.12 -5.83 19.82
N LEU A 59 10.67 -5.16 20.82
CA LEU A 59 11.55 -5.77 21.81
C LEU A 59 10.79 -6.74 22.74
N ASP A 60 9.61 -6.37 23.18
CA ASP A 60 8.73 -7.21 23.99
C ASP A 60 8.33 -8.48 23.22
N ALA A 61 7.91 -8.32 21.95
CA ALA A 61 7.59 -9.48 21.10
C ALA A 61 8.81 -10.39 20.90
N ALA A 62 10.01 -9.84 20.77
CA ALA A 62 11.23 -10.62 20.65
C ALA A 62 11.54 -11.40 21.94
N ALA A 63 11.32 -10.79 23.09
CA ALA A 63 11.53 -11.44 24.39
C ALA A 63 10.48 -12.53 24.65
N ASP A 64 9.21 -12.25 24.39
CA ASP A 64 8.09 -13.16 24.66
C ASP A 64 8.12 -14.41 23.77
N GLU A 65 8.44 -14.22 22.47
CA GLU A 65 8.48 -15.31 21.48
C GLU A 65 9.88 -15.96 21.36
N GLY A 66 10.88 -15.46 22.08
CA GLY A 66 12.21 -16.04 22.17
C GLY A 66 13.06 -15.95 20.88
N PHE A 67 12.91 -14.87 20.11
CA PHE A 67 13.77 -14.61 18.95
C PHE A 67 14.66 -13.39 19.15
N GLY A 68 15.87 -13.42 18.58
CA GLY A 68 16.79 -12.29 18.63
C GLY A 68 16.63 -11.34 17.46
N ILE A 69 16.76 -10.03 17.69
CA ILE A 69 16.89 -9.02 16.64
C ILE A 69 18.27 -9.16 15.96
N ARG A 70 18.35 -8.96 14.66
CA ARG A 70 19.57 -9.11 13.86
C ARG A 70 19.83 -7.85 13.04
N ASP A 71 21.10 -7.70 12.67
CA ASP A 71 21.46 -6.65 11.72
C ASP A 71 20.70 -6.84 10.40
N ARG A 72 20.20 -5.74 9.85
CA ARG A 72 19.38 -5.69 8.64
C ARG A 72 18.02 -6.39 8.73
N ASP A 73 17.53 -6.77 9.92
CA ASP A 73 16.09 -7.02 10.08
C ASP A 73 15.32 -5.75 9.73
N VAL A 74 14.10 -5.89 9.20
CA VAL A 74 13.31 -4.73 8.79
C VAL A 74 12.15 -4.54 9.76
N VAL A 75 12.03 -3.34 10.33
CA VAL A 75 10.87 -2.90 11.10
C VAL A 75 10.05 -1.95 10.25
N ALA A 76 8.82 -2.31 9.97
CA ALA A 76 7.92 -1.51 9.15
C ALA A 76 6.70 -1.07 9.95
N VAL A 77 6.31 0.20 9.80
CA VAL A 77 5.16 0.81 10.50
C VAL A 77 4.15 1.28 9.47
N THR A 78 2.87 0.94 9.64
CA THR A 78 1.84 1.38 8.69
C THR A 78 1.66 2.91 8.72
N GLU A 79 1.50 3.52 7.55
CA GLU A 79 1.25 4.96 7.38
C GLU A 79 0.09 5.43 8.27
N SER A 80 -0.89 4.56 8.46
CA SER A 80 -2.13 4.87 9.17
C SER A 80 -1.90 5.26 10.63
N VAL A 81 -1.07 4.52 11.37
CA VAL A 81 -0.77 4.89 12.77
C VAL A 81 0.19 6.06 12.85
N VAL A 82 1.05 6.26 11.85
CA VAL A 82 1.92 7.45 11.77
C VAL A 82 1.09 8.71 11.64
N ALA A 83 0.16 8.75 10.68
CA ALA A 83 -0.75 9.87 10.50
C ALA A 83 -1.63 10.12 11.73
N ARG A 84 -2.07 9.03 12.39
CA ARG A 84 -2.86 9.09 13.62
C ARG A 84 -2.06 9.71 14.78
N ALA A 85 -0.84 9.28 14.99
CA ALA A 85 0.03 9.84 16.03
C ALA A 85 0.36 11.34 15.76
N GLN A 86 0.44 11.71 14.48
CA GLN A 86 0.63 13.11 14.06
C GLN A 86 -0.63 13.98 14.23
N GLY A 87 -1.80 13.41 14.51
CA GLY A 87 -3.07 14.15 14.52
C GLY A 87 -3.42 14.76 13.14
N ASN A 88 -2.97 14.13 12.05
CA ASN A 88 -3.12 14.71 10.71
C ASN A 88 -4.52 14.45 10.13
N TYR A 89 -5.50 15.20 10.64
CA TYR A 89 -6.92 15.08 10.27
C TYR A 89 -7.44 16.39 9.66
N ALA A 90 -8.41 16.25 8.75
CA ALA A 90 -9.15 17.38 8.20
C ALA A 90 -10.65 17.08 8.17
N SER A 91 -11.49 18.11 8.37
CA SER A 91 -12.94 18.00 8.24
C SER A 91 -13.37 18.11 6.78
N VAL A 92 -14.56 17.60 6.48
CA VAL A 92 -15.27 17.81 5.20
C VAL A 92 -15.39 19.32 4.91
N ASP A 93 -15.64 20.14 5.93
CA ASP A 93 -15.77 21.60 5.80
C ASP A 93 -14.43 22.26 5.41
N ALA A 94 -13.31 21.81 5.97
CA ALA A 94 -11.98 22.31 5.59
C ALA A 94 -11.67 21.96 4.12
N ILE A 95 -12.02 20.75 3.67
CA ILE A 95 -11.90 20.37 2.25
C ILE A 95 -12.77 21.30 1.39
N ALA A 96 -14.03 21.53 1.80
CA ALA A 96 -14.97 22.38 1.07
C ALA A 96 -14.47 23.83 0.98
N ALA A 97 -13.93 24.37 2.07
CA ALA A 97 -13.37 25.72 2.11
C ALA A 97 -12.20 25.87 1.13
N ASP A 98 -11.26 24.94 1.15
CA ASP A 98 -10.11 24.95 0.25
C ASP A 98 -10.51 24.79 -1.23
N VAL A 99 -11.39 23.83 -1.54
CA VAL A 99 -11.92 23.65 -2.89
C VAL A 99 -12.63 24.90 -3.39
N LYS A 100 -13.51 25.49 -2.56
CA LYS A 100 -14.24 26.71 -2.92
C LYS A 100 -13.30 27.88 -3.19
N SER A 101 -12.25 28.04 -2.39
CA SER A 101 -11.27 29.11 -2.58
C SER A 101 -10.52 28.97 -3.91
N LYS A 102 -10.23 27.74 -4.34
CA LYS A 102 -9.46 27.42 -5.54
C LYS A 102 -10.29 27.36 -6.82
N THR A 103 -11.58 27.00 -6.72
CA THR A 103 -12.46 26.78 -7.89
C THR A 103 -13.54 27.85 -8.07
N GLY A 104 -13.79 28.68 -7.06
CA GLY A 104 -14.90 29.64 -7.03
C GLY A 104 -16.28 29.02 -6.78
N GLY A 105 -16.39 27.71 -6.57
CA GLY A 105 -17.63 27.02 -6.18
C GLY A 105 -18.72 26.95 -7.26
N GLY A 106 -18.37 27.07 -8.53
CA GLY A 106 -19.28 26.94 -9.67
C GLY A 106 -19.53 25.49 -10.10
N THR A 107 -19.56 25.24 -11.42
CA THR A 107 -19.55 23.88 -11.97
C THR A 107 -18.13 23.34 -11.99
N VAL A 108 -17.92 22.18 -11.40
CA VAL A 108 -16.60 21.52 -11.31
C VAL A 108 -16.68 20.13 -11.91
N GLY A 109 -15.73 19.80 -12.80
CA GLY A 109 -15.51 18.45 -13.30
C GLY A 109 -14.67 17.67 -12.29
N VAL A 110 -15.14 16.51 -11.83
CA VAL A 110 -14.43 15.59 -10.97
C VAL A 110 -14.19 14.33 -11.76
N ILE A 111 -12.92 14.03 -12.06
CA ILE A 111 -12.61 12.97 -13.03
C ILE A 111 -11.71 11.88 -12.44
N PHE A 112 -12.00 10.65 -12.86
CA PHE A 112 -11.21 9.44 -12.60
C PHE A 112 -10.98 9.12 -11.12
N PRO A 113 -12.02 9.23 -10.26
CA PRO A 113 -11.88 8.79 -8.89
C PRO A 113 -11.77 7.26 -8.79
N ILE A 114 -11.10 6.80 -7.73
CA ILE A 114 -11.21 5.39 -7.34
C ILE A 114 -12.58 5.10 -6.73
N LEU A 115 -13.08 3.87 -6.94
CA LEU A 115 -14.38 3.44 -6.43
C LEU A 115 -14.25 2.97 -4.97
N SER A 116 -14.31 3.92 -4.02
CA SER A 116 -14.01 3.64 -2.62
C SER A 116 -14.91 4.44 -1.67
N ARG A 117 -15.54 3.73 -0.70
CA ARG A 117 -16.37 4.33 0.35
C ARG A 117 -15.55 5.00 1.45
N ASN A 118 -14.38 4.44 1.77
CA ASN A 118 -13.54 4.90 2.89
C ASN A 118 -12.42 5.85 2.47
N ARG A 119 -12.12 5.98 1.18
CA ARG A 119 -11.09 6.88 0.66
C ARG A 119 -11.71 8.05 -0.10
N PHE A 120 -12.28 7.80 -1.28
CA PHE A 120 -12.74 8.89 -2.15
C PHE A 120 -14.10 9.47 -1.74
N ALA A 121 -15.06 8.67 -1.27
CA ALA A 121 -16.42 9.18 -0.97
C ALA A 121 -16.42 10.34 0.04
N ILE A 122 -15.56 10.31 1.05
CA ILE A 122 -15.44 11.39 2.03
C ILE A 122 -14.80 12.65 1.42
N CYS A 123 -13.82 12.50 0.53
CA CYS A 123 -13.25 13.61 -0.23
C CYS A 123 -14.28 14.23 -1.17
N LEU A 124 -15.10 13.39 -1.82
CA LEU A 124 -16.18 13.82 -2.72
C LEU A 124 -17.23 14.65 -1.97
N ARG A 125 -17.54 14.31 -0.71
CA ARG A 125 -18.43 15.14 0.14
C ARG A 125 -17.90 16.57 0.29
N GLY A 126 -16.61 16.71 0.61
CA GLY A 126 -15.98 18.04 0.71
C GLY A 126 -15.99 18.80 -0.61
N ILE A 127 -15.66 18.13 -1.71
CA ILE A 127 -15.68 18.73 -3.05
C ILE A 127 -17.10 19.15 -3.43
N ALA A 128 -18.09 18.28 -3.26
CA ALA A 128 -19.48 18.56 -3.62
C ALA A 128 -20.08 19.70 -2.77
N SER A 129 -19.77 19.75 -1.47
CA SER A 129 -20.24 20.84 -0.59
C SER A 129 -19.69 22.22 -0.98
N ALA A 130 -18.59 22.26 -1.72
CA ALA A 130 -17.99 23.50 -2.24
C ALA A 130 -18.64 24.01 -3.53
N CYS A 131 -19.39 23.19 -4.26
CA CYS A 131 -19.75 23.39 -5.65
C CYS A 131 -21.26 23.57 -5.82
N LYS A 132 -21.67 24.32 -6.84
CA LYS A 132 -23.09 24.38 -7.28
C LYS A 132 -23.46 23.12 -8.08
N LYS A 133 -22.54 22.65 -8.91
CA LYS A 133 -22.74 21.47 -9.76
C LYS A 133 -21.44 20.68 -9.86
N VAL A 134 -21.53 19.37 -9.76
CA VAL A 134 -20.44 18.43 -10.03
C VAL A 134 -20.73 17.65 -11.30
N VAL A 135 -19.83 17.69 -12.27
CA VAL A 135 -19.82 16.75 -13.40
C VAL A 135 -18.85 15.64 -13.06
N LEU A 136 -19.37 14.49 -12.66
CA LEU A 136 -18.59 13.33 -12.27
C LEU A 136 -18.29 12.46 -13.50
N MET A 137 -17.01 12.37 -13.87
CA MET A 137 -16.56 11.52 -14.97
C MET A 137 -15.82 10.30 -14.42
N LEU A 138 -16.45 9.13 -14.59
CA LEU A 138 -15.93 7.84 -14.15
C LEU A 138 -15.17 7.18 -15.30
N SER A 139 -14.02 6.60 -15.00
CA SER A 139 -13.33 5.69 -15.93
C SER A 139 -14.05 4.33 -15.97
N TYR A 140 -13.98 3.68 -17.13
CA TYR A 140 -14.54 2.35 -17.35
C TYR A 140 -13.64 1.54 -18.32
N PRO A 141 -13.59 0.23 -18.23
CA PRO A 141 -14.37 -0.70 -17.43
C PRO A 141 -14.08 -0.64 -15.92
N SER A 142 -12.94 -0.10 -15.51
CA SER A 142 -12.53 -0.02 -14.11
C SER A 142 -11.85 1.31 -13.78
N ASP A 143 -11.68 1.58 -12.50
CA ASP A 143 -10.82 2.65 -12.03
C ASP A 143 -9.33 2.28 -12.15
N GLU A 144 -8.44 3.21 -11.74
CA GLU A 144 -6.99 3.05 -11.84
C GLU A 144 -6.43 1.89 -11.01
N VAL A 145 -7.08 1.53 -9.90
CA VAL A 145 -6.68 0.42 -9.02
C VAL A 145 -7.44 -0.87 -9.29
N GLY A 146 -8.23 -0.91 -10.37
CA GLY A 146 -8.86 -2.12 -10.89
C GLY A 146 -10.25 -2.43 -10.32
N ASN A 147 -10.89 -1.53 -9.56
CA ASN A 147 -12.29 -1.72 -9.17
C ASN A 147 -13.18 -1.63 -10.42
N GLU A 148 -13.90 -2.69 -10.73
CA GLU A 148 -14.76 -2.75 -11.91
C GLU A 148 -16.01 -1.88 -11.74
N LEU A 149 -16.26 -1.00 -12.72
CA LEU A 149 -17.52 -0.30 -12.89
C LEU A 149 -18.47 -1.11 -13.76
N VAL A 150 -17.92 -1.84 -14.74
CA VAL A 150 -18.63 -2.76 -15.64
C VAL A 150 -17.63 -3.80 -16.16
N SER A 151 -18.07 -5.06 -16.32
CA SER A 151 -17.17 -6.11 -16.81
C SER A 151 -16.84 -5.93 -18.29
N LEU A 152 -15.66 -6.45 -18.69
CA LEU A 152 -15.25 -6.47 -20.10
C LEU A 152 -16.24 -7.22 -20.98
N ASP A 153 -16.78 -8.35 -20.51
CA ASP A 153 -17.76 -9.14 -21.27
C ASP A 153 -19.01 -8.31 -21.62
N LYS A 154 -19.53 -7.53 -20.66
CA LYS A 154 -20.66 -6.63 -20.93
C LYS A 154 -20.33 -5.52 -21.92
N LEU A 155 -19.07 -5.00 -21.93
CA LEU A 155 -18.65 -4.03 -22.93
C LEU A 155 -18.62 -4.66 -24.33
N ASP A 156 -18.08 -5.87 -24.45
CA ASP A 156 -17.99 -6.60 -25.71
C ASP A 156 -19.39 -6.95 -26.25
N GLU A 157 -20.30 -7.43 -25.41
CA GLU A 157 -21.70 -7.71 -25.75
C GLU A 157 -22.45 -6.45 -26.22
N ALA A 158 -22.18 -5.30 -25.60
CA ALA A 158 -22.78 -4.03 -25.95
C ALA A 158 -22.11 -3.34 -27.13
N GLY A 159 -20.97 -3.85 -27.64
CA GLY A 159 -20.19 -3.25 -28.72
C GLY A 159 -19.60 -1.87 -28.34
N VAL A 160 -19.29 -1.64 -27.07
CA VAL A 160 -18.77 -0.37 -26.55
C VAL A 160 -17.25 -0.37 -26.55
N ASN A 161 -16.66 0.67 -27.16
CA ASN A 161 -15.21 0.86 -27.17
C ASN A 161 -14.78 1.83 -26.05
N PRO A 162 -14.15 1.35 -24.96
CA PRO A 162 -13.75 2.21 -23.85
C PRO A 162 -12.69 3.25 -24.20
N TYR A 163 -11.98 3.11 -25.33
CA TYR A 163 -10.98 4.09 -25.77
C TYR A 163 -11.59 5.30 -26.49
N SER A 164 -12.81 5.20 -27.03
CA SER A 164 -13.44 6.25 -27.83
C SER A 164 -14.78 6.71 -27.32
N ASP A 165 -15.56 5.82 -26.75
CA ASP A 165 -16.97 6.08 -26.48
C ASP A 165 -17.16 6.86 -25.18
N VAL A 166 -18.16 7.72 -25.19
CA VAL A 166 -18.60 8.53 -24.05
C VAL A 166 -20.03 8.16 -23.73
N LEU A 167 -20.28 7.72 -22.51
CA LEU A 167 -21.59 7.28 -22.07
C LEU A 167 -22.17 8.28 -21.07
N THR A 168 -23.35 8.83 -21.39
CA THR A 168 -24.18 9.54 -20.40
C THR A 168 -24.70 8.54 -19.35
N LEU A 169 -25.15 9.02 -18.21
CA LEU A 169 -25.75 8.16 -17.19
C LEU A 169 -26.91 7.32 -17.75
N GLU A 170 -27.77 7.92 -18.57
CA GLU A 170 -28.91 7.22 -19.20
C GLU A 170 -28.40 6.08 -20.09
N ARG A 171 -27.44 6.39 -20.98
CA ARG A 171 -26.88 5.39 -21.91
C ARG A 171 -26.14 4.28 -21.16
N TYR A 172 -25.41 4.62 -20.11
CA TYR A 172 -24.75 3.63 -19.25
C TYR A 172 -25.78 2.68 -18.62
N ARG A 173 -26.89 3.22 -18.09
CA ARG A 173 -27.95 2.43 -17.46
C ARG A 173 -28.75 1.59 -18.46
N GLU A 174 -28.99 2.10 -19.66
CA GLU A 174 -29.61 1.32 -20.75
C GLU A 174 -28.80 0.09 -21.14
N LEU A 175 -27.48 0.26 -21.26
CA LEU A 175 -26.58 -0.80 -21.70
C LEU A 175 -26.27 -1.82 -20.60
N PHE A 176 -26.03 -1.35 -19.38
CA PHE A 176 -25.44 -2.18 -18.33
C PHE A 176 -26.31 -2.37 -17.08
N GLY A 177 -27.38 -1.57 -16.93
CA GLY A 177 -28.22 -1.63 -15.74
C GLY A 177 -27.51 -1.20 -14.46
N VAL A 178 -27.80 -1.91 -13.38
CA VAL A 178 -27.15 -1.76 -12.07
C VAL A 178 -25.96 -2.74 -11.98
N ASN A 179 -24.79 -2.22 -11.60
CA ASN A 179 -23.56 -3.02 -11.48
C ASN A 179 -22.96 -2.84 -10.09
N PRO A 180 -23.35 -3.66 -9.10
CA PRO A 180 -22.75 -3.62 -7.78
C PRO A 180 -21.33 -4.18 -7.82
N HIS A 181 -20.44 -3.53 -7.07
CA HIS A 181 -19.06 -3.96 -6.91
C HIS A 181 -18.99 -5.33 -6.21
N PRO A 182 -18.17 -6.30 -6.70
CA PRO A 182 -18.24 -7.69 -6.28
C PRO A 182 -17.97 -7.95 -4.78
N PHE A 183 -17.20 -7.09 -4.12
CA PHE A 183 -16.88 -7.25 -2.69
C PHE A 183 -17.69 -6.36 -1.76
N THR A 184 -18.21 -5.25 -2.25
CA THR A 184 -18.88 -4.26 -1.39
C THR A 184 -20.38 -4.20 -1.60
N ASP A 185 -20.88 -4.84 -2.67
CA ASP A 185 -22.30 -4.79 -3.11
C ASP A 185 -22.82 -3.36 -3.34
N VAL A 186 -21.93 -2.42 -3.69
CA VAL A 186 -22.23 -1.02 -3.93
C VAL A 186 -22.22 -0.70 -5.42
N ASP A 187 -23.31 -0.16 -5.95
CA ASP A 187 -23.32 0.50 -7.25
C ASP A 187 -22.74 1.91 -7.08
N TYR A 188 -21.48 2.10 -7.47
CA TYR A 188 -20.78 3.37 -7.26
C TYR A 188 -21.31 4.52 -8.12
N VAL A 189 -21.96 4.25 -9.24
CA VAL A 189 -22.62 5.27 -10.06
C VAL A 189 -23.78 5.90 -9.29
N LEU A 190 -24.62 5.05 -8.68
CA LEU A 190 -25.73 5.51 -7.82
C LEU A 190 -25.19 6.16 -6.55
N TYR A 191 -24.28 5.48 -5.86
CA TYR A 191 -23.74 5.91 -4.57
C TYR A 191 -23.11 7.30 -4.61
N TYR A 192 -22.25 7.57 -5.60
CA TYR A 192 -21.61 8.88 -5.74
C TYR A 192 -22.62 9.95 -6.21
N GLY A 193 -23.55 9.59 -7.08
CA GLY A 193 -24.62 10.51 -7.50
C GLY A 193 -25.47 10.97 -6.33
N ASP A 194 -25.91 10.05 -5.47
CA ASP A 194 -26.75 10.37 -4.31
C ASP A 194 -25.96 11.15 -3.25
N LEU A 195 -24.67 10.82 -3.07
CA LEU A 195 -23.79 11.54 -2.16
C LEU A 195 -23.61 13.01 -2.58
N ILE A 196 -23.41 13.30 -3.87
CA ILE A 196 -23.29 14.66 -4.38
C ILE A 196 -24.57 15.44 -4.15
N LYS A 197 -25.74 14.84 -4.46
CA LYS A 197 -27.07 15.45 -4.20
C LYS A 197 -27.31 15.74 -2.71
N ALA A 198 -26.90 14.79 -1.85
CA ALA A 198 -27.03 14.96 -0.40
C ALA A 198 -26.19 16.14 0.14
N CYS A 199 -25.11 16.52 -0.55
CA CYS A 199 -24.31 17.72 -0.25
C CYS A 199 -24.92 19.02 -0.81
N GLY A 200 -26.06 18.95 -1.50
CA GLY A 200 -26.77 20.12 -2.06
C GLY A 200 -26.26 20.58 -3.43
N ALA A 201 -25.38 19.82 -4.09
CA ALA A 201 -24.91 20.12 -5.43
C ALA A 201 -25.75 19.40 -6.51
N ASP A 202 -25.94 20.04 -7.65
CA ASP A 202 -26.43 19.35 -8.85
C ASP A 202 -25.37 18.34 -9.33
N VAL A 203 -25.81 17.22 -9.92
CA VAL A 203 -24.92 16.18 -10.42
C VAL A 203 -25.23 15.81 -11.87
N GLU A 204 -24.18 15.66 -12.65
CA GLU A 204 -24.18 15.02 -13.96
C GLU A 204 -23.10 13.93 -13.98
N ILE A 205 -23.44 12.73 -14.46
CA ILE A 205 -22.51 11.58 -14.46
C ILE A 205 -22.24 11.17 -15.90
N VAL A 206 -20.96 11.00 -16.21
CA VAL A 206 -20.47 10.60 -17.52
C VAL A 206 -19.43 9.49 -17.34
N SER A 207 -19.44 8.48 -18.22
CA SER A 207 -18.36 7.50 -18.29
C SER A 207 -17.51 7.75 -19.51
N ALA A 208 -16.21 7.99 -19.33
CA ALA A 208 -15.25 8.24 -20.41
C ALA A 208 -13.82 8.06 -19.91
N ASN A 209 -12.89 7.73 -20.83
CA ASN A 209 -11.47 7.49 -20.51
C ASN A 209 -10.51 8.55 -21.08
N ARG A 210 -11.03 9.54 -21.80
CA ARG A 210 -10.23 10.66 -22.29
C ARG A 210 -10.39 11.86 -21.37
N PRO A 211 -9.34 12.34 -20.68
CA PRO A 211 -9.46 13.45 -19.73
C PRO A 211 -10.13 14.69 -20.33
N ALA A 212 -9.78 15.06 -21.58
CA ALA A 212 -10.31 16.24 -22.24
C ALA A 212 -11.83 16.19 -22.50
N THR A 213 -12.48 15.03 -22.38
CA THR A 213 -13.96 14.90 -22.55
C THR A 213 -14.71 15.78 -21.54
N ILE A 214 -14.17 15.97 -20.33
CA ILE A 214 -14.79 16.81 -19.28
C ILE A 214 -14.95 18.26 -19.72
N LEU A 215 -14.11 18.75 -20.66
CA LEU A 215 -14.13 20.14 -21.12
C LEU A 215 -15.37 20.47 -21.96
N ASN A 216 -16.15 19.47 -22.38
CA ASN A 216 -17.47 19.67 -22.97
C ASN A 216 -18.50 20.16 -21.95
N TYR A 217 -18.19 20.07 -20.66
CA TYR A 217 -19.09 20.37 -19.55
C TYR A 217 -18.62 21.54 -18.70
N THR A 218 -17.31 21.62 -18.43
CA THR A 218 -16.70 22.67 -17.59
C THR A 218 -15.19 22.76 -17.86
N ASP A 219 -14.63 23.95 -17.67
CA ASP A 219 -13.17 24.22 -17.77
C ASP A 219 -12.45 24.27 -16.41
N THR A 220 -13.19 23.98 -15.33
CA THR A 220 -12.68 23.86 -13.97
C THR A 220 -12.70 22.40 -13.53
N VAL A 221 -11.56 21.77 -13.36
CA VAL A 221 -11.43 20.31 -13.22
C VAL A 221 -10.58 19.94 -12.01
N ILE A 222 -11.06 18.96 -11.26
CA ILE A 222 -10.31 18.26 -10.20
C ILE A 222 -10.06 16.82 -10.69
N THR A 223 -8.79 16.46 -10.88
CA THR A 223 -8.39 15.10 -11.22
C THR A 223 -8.25 14.28 -9.93
N CYS A 224 -8.79 13.06 -9.90
CA CYS A 224 -8.83 12.22 -8.72
C CYS A 224 -8.03 10.91 -8.89
N ASP A 225 -7.45 10.72 -10.07
CA ASP A 225 -6.50 9.65 -10.34
C ASP A 225 -5.22 9.83 -9.52
N ILE A 226 -4.65 8.73 -9.05
CA ILE A 226 -3.55 8.71 -8.08
C ILE A 226 -2.20 8.71 -8.81
N HIS A 227 -1.97 7.70 -9.64
CA HIS A 227 -0.67 7.45 -10.27
C HIS A 227 -0.55 8.13 -11.64
N THR A 228 -1.65 8.32 -12.34
CA THR A 228 -1.67 8.95 -13.67
C THR A 228 -1.96 10.46 -13.65
N ARG A 229 -2.21 11.05 -12.49
CA ARG A 229 -2.62 12.45 -12.30
C ARG A 229 -1.74 13.48 -13.01
N VAL A 230 -0.42 13.28 -13.03
CA VAL A 230 0.51 14.21 -13.68
C VAL A 230 0.24 14.29 -15.20
N ARG A 231 0.01 13.13 -15.82
CA ARG A 231 -0.36 13.02 -17.23
C ARG A 231 -1.75 13.63 -17.46
N THR A 232 -2.71 13.31 -16.61
CA THR A 232 -4.09 13.81 -16.70
C THR A 232 -4.14 15.33 -16.60
N LYS A 233 -3.48 15.93 -15.60
CA LYS A 233 -3.36 17.39 -15.46
C LYS A 233 -2.73 18.05 -16.70
N ARG A 234 -1.68 17.45 -17.26
CA ARG A 234 -1.03 17.96 -18.47
C ARG A 234 -1.99 17.96 -19.66
N ILE A 235 -2.69 16.84 -19.92
CA ILE A 235 -3.66 16.72 -21.02
C ILE A 235 -4.75 17.79 -20.91
N LEU A 236 -5.28 18.01 -19.71
CA LEU A 236 -6.34 19.02 -19.49
C LEU A 236 -5.83 20.45 -19.76
N ARG A 237 -4.63 20.78 -19.29
CA ARG A 237 -4.01 22.10 -19.55
C ARG A 237 -3.76 22.33 -21.03
N ASP A 238 -3.20 21.31 -21.71
CA ASP A 238 -2.94 21.36 -23.16
C ASP A 238 -4.24 21.50 -23.96
N ALA A 239 -5.36 20.96 -23.46
CA ALA A 239 -6.68 21.06 -24.07
C ALA A 239 -7.44 22.36 -23.71
N GLY A 240 -6.87 23.26 -22.91
CA GLY A 240 -7.43 24.59 -22.64
C GLY A 240 -8.29 24.70 -21.38
N ALA A 241 -8.22 23.77 -20.44
CA ALA A 241 -8.84 23.91 -19.12
C ALA A 241 -8.31 25.14 -18.39
N LYS A 242 -9.20 25.93 -17.76
CA LYS A 242 -8.80 27.15 -17.02
C LYS A 242 -8.25 26.85 -15.66
N ILE A 243 -8.89 25.95 -14.92
CA ILE A 243 -8.45 25.52 -13.58
C ILE A 243 -8.28 24.00 -13.62
N VAL A 244 -7.08 23.54 -13.31
CA VAL A 244 -6.74 22.10 -13.22
C VAL A 244 -6.07 21.84 -11.89
N LEU A 245 -6.80 21.21 -11.00
CA LEU A 245 -6.32 20.73 -9.71
C LEU A 245 -6.29 19.20 -9.72
N GLY A 246 -5.53 18.61 -8.79
CA GLY A 246 -5.65 17.22 -8.41
C GLY A 246 -6.02 17.12 -6.93
N LEU A 247 -6.28 15.92 -6.44
CA LEU A 247 -6.42 15.69 -5.00
C LEU A 247 -5.15 16.11 -4.25
N ASP A 248 -3.98 16.03 -4.89
CA ASP A 248 -2.69 16.50 -4.38
C ASP A 248 -2.55 18.03 -4.31
N ASP A 249 -3.48 18.80 -4.88
CA ASP A 249 -3.51 20.26 -4.78
C ASP A 249 -4.49 20.78 -3.72
N ILE A 250 -5.25 19.88 -3.05
CA ILE A 250 -6.25 20.22 -2.04
C ILE A 250 -5.69 19.91 -0.65
N LEU A 251 -5.78 20.85 0.31
CA LEU A 251 -5.17 20.77 1.65
C LEU A 251 -3.65 20.55 1.61
N THR A 252 -2.97 21.29 0.75
CA THR A 252 -1.50 21.37 0.74
C THR A 252 -0.93 22.28 1.84
N ALA A 253 -1.79 23.05 2.48
CA ALA A 253 -1.55 23.83 3.69
C ALA A 253 -2.76 23.72 4.61
N SER A 254 -2.58 24.05 5.90
CA SER A 254 -3.68 24.03 6.87
C SER A 254 -4.75 25.05 6.50
N VAL A 255 -6.01 24.62 6.55
CA VAL A 255 -7.21 25.46 6.36
C VAL A 255 -8.03 25.37 7.64
N ASP A 256 -8.31 26.50 8.26
CA ASP A 256 -9.07 26.60 9.52
C ASP A 256 -8.55 25.68 10.64
N GLY A 257 -7.22 25.53 10.72
CA GLY A 257 -6.57 24.68 11.71
C GLY A 257 -6.56 23.18 11.39
N SER A 258 -6.98 22.79 10.17
CA SER A 258 -6.93 21.38 9.74
C SER A 258 -5.49 20.85 9.65
N GLY A 259 -5.35 19.53 9.70
CA GLY A 259 -4.19 18.84 9.14
C GLY A 259 -4.04 19.13 7.64
N PHE A 260 -2.88 18.80 7.09
CA PHE A 260 -2.57 18.97 5.66
C PHE A 260 -1.46 18.01 5.23
N ASN A 261 -1.26 17.88 3.93
CA ASN A 261 -0.06 17.25 3.39
C ASN A 261 0.45 18.08 2.22
N SER A 262 1.62 18.68 2.38
CA SER A 262 2.19 19.64 1.42
C SER A 262 2.56 19.00 0.06
N ARG A 263 2.71 17.67 0.01
CA ARG A 263 3.11 16.94 -1.20
C ARG A 263 1.93 16.20 -1.84
N PHE A 264 1.06 15.64 -1.04
CA PHE A 264 0.01 14.74 -1.50
C PHE A 264 -1.42 15.24 -1.24
N GLY A 265 -1.59 16.35 -0.51
CA GLY A 265 -2.92 16.89 -0.23
C GLY A 265 -3.88 15.83 0.32
N LEU A 266 -4.97 15.57 -0.40
CA LEU A 266 -5.96 14.54 -0.10
C LEU A 266 -5.60 13.13 -0.58
N LEU A 267 -4.55 12.94 -1.37
CA LEU A 267 -4.15 11.60 -1.80
C LEU A 267 -3.72 10.75 -0.60
N GLY A 268 -4.11 9.47 -0.60
CA GLY A 268 -3.84 8.54 0.49
C GLY A 268 -4.66 8.81 1.76
N SER A 269 -5.67 9.70 1.69
CA SER A 269 -6.55 9.93 2.83
C SER A 269 -7.56 8.80 3.04
N ASN A 270 -7.96 8.60 4.28
CA ASN A 270 -8.95 7.62 4.69
C ASN A 270 -10.01 8.26 5.60
N LYS A 271 -11.24 7.76 5.49
CA LYS A 271 -12.33 8.15 6.40
C LYS A 271 -11.94 7.82 7.85
N ALA A 272 -11.95 8.81 8.72
CA ALA A 272 -11.71 8.65 10.15
C ALA A 272 -13.02 8.65 10.94
N THR A 273 -13.92 9.59 10.63
CA THR A 273 -15.29 9.67 11.15
C THR A 273 -16.26 9.96 10.01
N GLU A 274 -17.52 10.20 10.30
CA GLU A 274 -18.49 10.61 9.25
C GLU A 274 -18.07 11.92 8.56
N ASP A 275 -17.45 12.84 9.29
CA ASP A 275 -17.16 14.21 8.83
C ASP A 275 -15.67 14.55 8.80
N THR A 276 -14.78 13.56 9.02
CA THR A 276 -13.32 13.78 9.00
C THR A 276 -12.58 12.73 8.23
N VAL A 277 -11.50 13.14 7.57
CA VAL A 277 -10.50 12.28 6.94
C VAL A 277 -9.22 12.30 7.75
N LYS A 278 -8.56 11.16 7.82
CA LYS A 278 -7.14 11.05 8.18
C LYS A 278 -6.35 11.25 6.88
N LEU A 279 -5.45 12.20 6.87
CA LEU A 279 -4.58 12.47 5.72
C LEU A 279 -3.37 11.53 5.71
N PHE A 280 -2.71 11.42 4.57
CA PHE A 280 -1.45 10.69 4.45
C PHE A 280 -0.38 11.35 5.34
N PRO A 281 0.48 10.58 6.04
CA PRO A 281 1.44 11.16 6.97
C PRO A 281 2.47 12.01 6.24
N GLN A 282 3.04 12.98 6.95
CA GLN A 282 4.09 13.84 6.43
C GLN A 282 5.34 13.79 7.31
N ASN A 283 6.48 14.14 6.73
CA ASN A 283 7.77 14.22 7.44
C ASN A 283 8.12 12.93 8.22
N CYS A 284 7.95 11.77 7.59
CA CYS A 284 8.14 10.47 8.25
C CYS A 284 9.62 10.09 8.47
N ARG A 285 10.58 10.78 7.82
CA ARG A 285 12.01 10.44 7.92
C ARG A 285 12.58 10.50 9.33
N PRO A 286 12.31 11.53 10.16
CA PRO A 286 12.77 11.54 11.54
C PRO A 286 12.29 10.35 12.36
N LEU A 287 11.05 9.89 12.14
CA LEU A 287 10.49 8.72 12.83
C LEU A 287 11.28 7.44 12.54
N VAL A 288 11.55 7.14 11.26
CA VAL A 288 12.28 5.91 10.89
C VAL A 288 13.70 5.91 11.44
N LEU A 289 14.35 7.08 11.47
CA LEU A 289 15.70 7.21 12.03
C LEU A 289 15.71 7.09 13.56
N ASP A 290 14.69 7.61 14.25
CA ASP A 290 14.57 7.49 15.71
C ASP A 290 14.31 6.03 16.14
N ILE A 291 13.41 5.32 15.44
CA ILE A 291 13.17 3.89 15.67
C ILE A 291 14.47 3.09 15.46
N GLN A 292 15.18 3.31 14.35
CA GLN A 292 16.45 2.63 14.05
C GLN A 292 17.46 2.85 15.17
N LYS A 293 17.61 4.10 15.61
CA LYS A 293 18.54 4.46 16.69
C LYS A 293 18.16 3.80 18.01
N ARG A 294 16.90 3.83 18.42
CA ARG A 294 16.42 3.22 19.68
C ARG A 294 16.66 1.71 19.70
N ILE A 295 16.39 1.02 18.61
CA ILE A 295 16.67 -0.43 18.52
C ILE A 295 18.17 -0.71 18.56
N LEU A 296 19.00 0.11 17.88
CA LEU A 296 20.45 0.00 17.95
C LEU A 296 20.96 0.21 19.39
N ASP A 297 20.49 1.25 20.07
CA ASP A 297 20.89 1.56 21.45
C ASP A 297 20.48 0.42 22.42
N ALA A 298 19.34 -0.23 22.21
CA ALA A 298 18.83 -1.29 23.06
C ALA A 298 19.47 -2.66 22.80
N THR A 299 19.80 -2.98 21.54
CA THR A 299 20.19 -4.34 21.13
C THR A 299 21.60 -4.45 20.59
N GLY A 300 22.24 -3.34 20.25
CA GLY A 300 23.50 -3.30 19.49
C GLY A 300 23.35 -3.74 18.03
N LYS A 301 22.12 -3.84 17.51
CA LYS A 301 21.81 -4.30 16.14
C LYS A 301 21.28 -3.17 15.28
N CYS A 302 21.84 -3.02 14.08
CA CYS A 302 21.39 -2.03 13.11
C CYS A 302 20.30 -2.65 12.22
N VAL A 303 19.05 -2.34 12.52
CA VAL A 303 17.89 -2.74 11.69
C VAL A 303 17.62 -1.70 10.61
N GLU A 304 16.92 -2.10 9.57
CA GLU A 304 16.30 -1.15 8.63
C GLU A 304 14.87 -0.84 9.07
N VAL A 305 14.43 0.39 8.80
CA VAL A 305 13.09 0.85 9.20
C VAL A 305 12.40 1.53 8.04
N MET A 306 11.08 1.28 7.88
CA MET A 306 10.25 1.99 6.91
C MET A 306 8.85 2.28 7.44
N VAL A 307 8.25 3.32 6.91
CA VAL A 307 6.80 3.52 6.94
C VAL A 307 6.24 2.93 5.65
N TYR A 308 5.17 2.13 5.73
CA TYR A 308 4.53 1.53 4.57
C TYR A 308 3.06 1.91 4.49
N GLY A 309 2.57 2.07 3.27
CA GLY A 309 1.18 2.20 2.90
C GLY A 309 0.66 0.95 2.21
N ASP A 310 -0.29 1.11 1.30
CA ASP A 310 -0.84 0.00 0.51
C ASP A 310 0.24 -0.67 -0.33
N GLY A 311 0.24 -1.99 -0.31
CA GLY A 311 1.08 -2.81 -1.19
C GLY A 311 0.56 -2.87 -2.62
N ALA A 312 1.40 -3.36 -3.53
CA ALA A 312 1.04 -3.57 -4.93
C ALA A 312 0.87 -5.07 -5.21
N PHE A 313 -0.35 -5.57 -5.12
CA PHE A 313 -0.72 -6.95 -5.45
C PHE A 313 -2.08 -6.98 -6.15
N LYS A 314 -2.37 -8.06 -6.86
CA LYS A 314 -3.62 -8.21 -7.60
C LYS A 314 -4.46 -9.34 -7.03
N ASP A 315 -5.72 -9.05 -6.69
CA ASP A 315 -6.71 -10.06 -6.42
C ASP A 315 -7.15 -10.74 -7.73
N PRO A 316 -7.04 -12.08 -7.84
CA PRO A 316 -7.36 -12.77 -9.09
C PRO A 316 -8.86 -12.82 -9.39
N GLN A 317 -9.73 -12.75 -8.39
CA GLN A 317 -11.18 -12.81 -8.55
C GLN A 317 -11.78 -11.42 -8.76
N GLY A 318 -11.46 -10.46 -7.87
CA GLY A 318 -11.96 -9.09 -7.96
C GLY A 318 -11.19 -8.25 -8.97
N LYS A 319 -10.02 -8.71 -9.41
CA LYS A 319 -9.10 -8.00 -10.34
C LYS A 319 -8.59 -6.65 -9.81
N ILE A 320 -8.82 -6.38 -8.53
CA ILE A 320 -8.38 -5.15 -7.87
C ILE A 320 -6.88 -5.21 -7.68
N TRP A 321 -6.20 -4.11 -8.03
CA TRP A 321 -4.82 -3.84 -7.66
C TRP A 321 -4.85 -2.95 -6.43
N GLU A 322 -4.38 -3.43 -5.31
CA GLU A 322 -4.14 -2.56 -4.16
C GLU A 322 -3.19 -1.41 -4.60
N LEU A 323 -2.72 -0.55 -3.75
CA LEU A 323 -1.95 0.66 -4.09
C LEU A 323 -2.85 1.88 -4.37
N ALA A 324 -3.78 2.13 -3.46
CA ALA A 324 -4.56 3.36 -3.47
C ALA A 324 -3.86 4.53 -2.75
N ASP A 325 -2.71 4.30 -2.13
CA ASP A 325 -1.83 5.33 -1.60
C ASP A 325 -0.95 5.96 -2.68
N PRO A 326 -0.52 7.23 -2.51
CA PRO A 326 0.29 7.92 -3.52
C PRO A 326 1.69 7.33 -3.70
N GLU A 327 2.20 6.62 -2.70
CA GLU A 327 3.46 5.88 -2.71
C GLU A 327 3.43 4.76 -1.68
N VAL A 328 4.15 3.67 -1.95
CA VAL A 328 4.20 2.49 -1.06
C VAL A 328 4.93 2.83 0.25
N SER A 329 5.94 3.69 0.23
CA SER A 329 6.71 4.04 1.42
C SER A 329 7.07 5.52 1.45
N PRO A 330 6.45 6.31 2.35
CA PRO A 330 6.77 7.73 2.51
C PRO A 330 8.12 8.00 3.17
N ALA A 331 8.69 7.03 3.87
CA ALA A 331 10.05 7.12 4.43
C ALA A 331 10.63 5.75 4.74
N PHE A 332 11.95 5.65 4.58
CA PHE A 332 12.72 4.45 4.90
C PHE A 332 14.18 4.79 5.20
N THR A 333 14.89 3.89 5.87
CA THR A 333 16.34 4.00 6.11
C THR A 333 17.14 3.61 4.86
N ASP A 334 18.37 4.10 4.75
CA ASP A 334 19.14 4.04 3.50
C ASP A 334 19.47 2.62 3.02
N GLY A 335 19.49 1.63 3.91
CA GLY A 335 19.70 0.22 3.53
C GLY A 335 18.54 -0.43 2.75
N LEU A 336 17.39 0.25 2.68
CA LEU A 336 16.24 -0.16 1.86
C LEU A 336 16.20 0.50 0.47
N ARG A 337 17.21 1.29 0.12
CA ARG A 337 17.28 1.97 -1.17
C ARG A 337 17.68 1.00 -2.28
N GLY A 338 17.00 1.09 -3.43
CA GLY A 338 17.36 0.39 -4.64
C GLY A 338 16.49 -0.83 -4.93
N THR A 339 17.01 -1.72 -5.75
CA THR A 339 16.33 -2.92 -6.25
C THR A 339 17.06 -4.18 -5.77
N PRO A 340 16.41 -5.35 -5.77
CA PRO A 340 17.10 -6.61 -5.49
C PRO A 340 18.30 -6.81 -6.40
N ASN A 341 19.44 -7.20 -5.80
CA ASN A 341 20.67 -7.53 -6.51
C ASN A 341 20.99 -9.03 -6.33
N GLU A 342 20.24 -9.87 -7.04
CA GLU A 342 20.20 -11.32 -6.85
C GLU A 342 20.60 -12.08 -8.10
N LEU A 343 21.35 -13.17 -7.90
CA LEU A 343 21.62 -14.15 -8.94
C LEU A 343 20.48 -15.17 -9.01
N LYS A 344 20.06 -15.53 -10.22
CA LYS A 344 19.06 -16.56 -10.44
C LYS A 344 19.70 -17.93 -10.32
N LEU A 345 19.55 -18.58 -9.17
CA LEU A 345 20.21 -19.87 -8.87
C LEU A 345 19.90 -20.93 -9.91
N LYS A 346 18.63 -21.01 -10.38
CA LYS A 346 18.24 -21.94 -11.44
C LYS A 346 19.01 -21.69 -12.74
N TYR A 347 19.19 -20.42 -13.14
CA TYR A 347 19.97 -20.09 -14.34
C TYR A 347 21.42 -20.54 -14.22
N LEU A 348 22.05 -20.32 -13.05
CA LEU A 348 23.42 -20.77 -12.80
C LEU A 348 23.54 -22.29 -12.87
N ALA A 349 22.60 -23.01 -12.22
CA ALA A 349 22.60 -24.46 -12.19
C ALA A 349 22.36 -25.08 -13.58
N ASP A 350 21.40 -24.54 -14.37
CA ASP A 350 21.00 -25.10 -15.66
C ASP A 350 21.95 -24.71 -16.80
N ASN A 351 22.75 -23.65 -16.64
CA ASN A 351 23.64 -23.13 -17.69
C ASN A 351 25.14 -23.19 -17.29
N GLN A 352 25.56 -22.29 -16.40
CA GLN A 352 26.96 -22.13 -16.07
C GLN A 352 27.54 -23.37 -15.38
N PHE A 353 26.77 -24.06 -14.57
CA PHE A 353 27.15 -25.21 -13.78
C PHE A 353 26.37 -26.49 -14.13
N ALA A 354 25.85 -26.59 -15.34
CA ALA A 354 25.03 -27.74 -15.79
C ALA A 354 25.69 -29.10 -15.62
N GLY A 355 27.03 -29.15 -15.61
CA GLY A 355 27.80 -30.39 -15.39
C GLY A 355 28.07 -30.74 -13.93
N LEU A 356 27.65 -29.90 -12.98
CA LEU A 356 27.88 -30.11 -11.55
C LEU A 356 26.61 -30.59 -10.83
N SER A 357 26.82 -31.33 -9.74
CA SER A 357 25.72 -31.81 -8.87
C SER A 357 26.17 -31.88 -7.40
N GLY A 358 25.19 -32.02 -6.49
CA GLY A 358 25.42 -32.16 -5.06
C GLY A 358 26.25 -31.01 -4.47
N GLU A 359 27.25 -31.35 -3.65
CA GLU A 359 28.10 -30.38 -2.95
C GLU A 359 28.97 -29.55 -3.89
N ALA A 360 29.39 -30.07 -5.03
CA ALA A 360 30.18 -29.34 -6.01
C ALA A 360 29.35 -28.19 -6.64
N LEU A 361 28.12 -28.45 -7.01
CA LEU A 361 27.17 -27.42 -7.51
C LEU A 361 26.90 -26.36 -6.43
N LYS A 362 26.64 -26.80 -5.20
CA LYS A 362 26.36 -25.89 -4.07
C LYS A 362 27.53 -24.94 -3.83
N ASN A 363 28.77 -25.46 -3.83
CA ASN A 363 29.97 -24.66 -3.62
C ASN A 363 30.18 -23.65 -4.75
N ALA A 364 30.03 -24.06 -6.00
CA ALA A 364 30.15 -23.18 -7.16
C ALA A 364 29.12 -22.04 -7.15
N ILE A 365 27.86 -22.35 -6.82
CA ILE A 365 26.79 -21.33 -6.66
C ILE A 365 27.15 -20.39 -5.50
N SER A 366 27.59 -20.93 -4.37
CA SER A 366 27.95 -20.13 -3.20
C SER A 366 29.12 -19.18 -3.47
N GLU A 367 30.11 -19.62 -4.22
CA GLU A 367 31.22 -18.78 -4.66
C GLU A 367 30.72 -17.66 -5.59
N SER A 368 29.85 -17.99 -6.55
CA SER A 368 29.26 -16.99 -7.44
C SER A 368 28.46 -15.92 -6.68
N ILE A 369 27.71 -16.30 -5.63
CA ILE A 369 26.98 -15.34 -4.79
C ILE A 369 27.94 -14.42 -4.04
N ARG A 370 29.04 -14.94 -3.50
CA ARG A 370 30.03 -14.15 -2.77
C ARG A 370 30.84 -13.22 -3.69
N ALA A 371 31.06 -13.64 -4.93
CA ALA A 371 31.84 -12.92 -5.93
C ALA A 371 30.99 -12.02 -6.85
N LYS A 372 29.66 -11.98 -6.67
CA LYS A 372 28.79 -11.20 -7.55
C LYS A 372 29.08 -9.71 -7.50
N ASP A 373 28.92 -9.07 -8.64
CA ASP A 373 29.06 -7.61 -8.76
C ASP A 373 28.06 -6.85 -7.87
N ALA A 374 28.44 -5.66 -7.46
CA ALA A 374 27.58 -4.77 -6.68
C ALA A 374 26.29 -4.34 -7.46
N ASP A 375 26.35 -4.38 -8.79
CA ASP A 375 25.21 -4.12 -9.68
C ASP A 375 25.16 -5.20 -10.78
N LEU A 376 24.11 -6.01 -10.73
CA LEU A 376 23.83 -7.07 -11.71
C LEU A 376 22.86 -6.63 -12.82
N LYS A 377 22.54 -5.34 -12.87
CA LYS A 377 21.57 -4.82 -13.84
C LYS A 377 22.03 -5.10 -15.28
N GLY A 378 21.12 -5.72 -16.06
CA GLY A 378 21.38 -6.10 -17.44
C GLY A 378 22.17 -7.41 -17.63
N GLN A 379 22.59 -8.07 -16.55
CA GLN A 379 23.27 -9.37 -16.64
C GLN A 379 22.28 -10.53 -16.72
N MET A 380 22.55 -11.51 -17.58
CA MET A 380 21.70 -12.70 -17.75
C MET A 380 21.56 -13.52 -16.45
N ALA A 381 22.58 -13.53 -15.61
CA ALA A 381 22.55 -14.25 -14.34
C ALA A 381 21.55 -13.69 -13.32
N SER A 382 21.08 -12.46 -13.51
CA SER A 382 20.02 -11.82 -12.70
C SER A 382 18.65 -11.80 -13.38
N GLU A 383 18.55 -12.28 -14.61
CA GLU A 383 17.33 -12.28 -15.38
C GLU A 383 16.21 -13.10 -14.72
N GLY A 384 15.02 -12.52 -14.58
CA GLY A 384 13.89 -13.15 -13.90
C GLY A 384 13.85 -12.96 -12.38
N THR A 385 14.76 -12.16 -11.81
CA THR A 385 14.53 -11.58 -10.48
C THR A 385 13.45 -10.47 -10.57
N THR A 386 12.79 -10.17 -9.45
CA THR A 386 11.68 -9.21 -9.46
C THR A 386 12.20 -7.78 -9.63
N PRO A 387 11.91 -7.07 -10.75
CA PRO A 387 12.49 -5.76 -11.05
C PRO A 387 11.70 -4.63 -10.36
N ARG A 388 11.63 -4.64 -9.04
CA ARG A 388 10.92 -3.64 -8.23
C ARG A 388 11.84 -3.02 -7.21
N GLN A 389 11.44 -1.85 -6.67
CA GLN A 389 12.13 -1.27 -5.54
C GLN A 389 12.02 -2.20 -4.31
N LEU A 390 13.04 -2.23 -3.47
CA LEU A 390 13.02 -3.00 -2.22
C LEU A 390 11.85 -2.56 -1.34
N THR A 391 11.59 -1.25 -1.28
CA THR A 391 10.47 -0.69 -0.51
C THR A 391 9.10 -1.16 -1.01
N ASP A 392 8.93 -1.36 -2.32
CA ASP A 392 7.67 -1.85 -2.88
C ASP A 392 7.44 -3.32 -2.52
N LEU A 393 8.49 -4.14 -2.60
CA LEU A 393 8.43 -5.56 -2.25
C LEU A 393 8.18 -5.77 -0.76
N ILE A 394 8.93 -5.07 0.07
CA ILE A 394 8.85 -5.16 1.52
C ILE A 394 7.53 -4.55 2.01
N GLY A 395 7.12 -3.39 1.47
CA GLY A 395 5.84 -2.77 1.78
C GLY A 395 4.65 -3.68 1.47
N SER A 396 4.65 -4.33 0.29
CA SER A 396 3.62 -5.30 -0.07
C SER A 396 3.59 -6.51 0.88
N LEU A 397 4.76 -7.03 1.28
CA LEU A 397 4.85 -8.10 2.28
C LEU A 397 4.31 -7.65 3.65
N CYS A 398 4.59 -6.42 4.05
CA CYS A 398 4.09 -5.84 5.30
C CYS A 398 2.58 -5.70 5.28
N ASP A 399 2.02 -5.15 4.22
CA ASP A 399 0.59 -4.95 4.05
C ASP A 399 -0.16 -6.28 4.14
N LEU A 400 0.28 -7.31 3.42
CA LEU A 400 -0.28 -8.66 3.49
C LEU A 400 -0.10 -9.34 4.86
N THR A 401 0.96 -8.99 5.61
CA THR A 401 1.24 -9.57 6.93
C THR A 401 0.41 -8.90 8.01
N SER A 402 0.36 -7.56 8.03
CA SER A 402 -0.31 -6.80 9.08
C SER A 402 -1.81 -7.05 9.07
N GLY A 403 -2.41 -7.01 7.90
CA GLY A 403 -3.85 -6.95 7.77
C GLY A 403 -4.44 -5.73 8.46
N SER A 404 -5.71 -5.44 8.18
CA SER A 404 -6.46 -4.36 8.83
C SER A 404 -7.43 -4.92 9.86
N GLY A 405 -7.97 -4.05 10.73
CA GLY A 405 -9.01 -4.38 11.69
C GLY A 405 -8.49 -4.89 13.03
N ASP A 406 -9.06 -5.98 13.51
CA ASP A 406 -8.93 -6.48 14.89
C ASP A 406 -7.63 -7.26 15.20
N LYS A 407 -6.76 -7.46 14.23
CA LYS A 407 -5.44 -8.09 14.44
C LYS A 407 -4.53 -7.26 15.37
N GLY A 408 -4.65 -5.92 15.30
CA GLY A 408 -3.87 -5.00 16.12
C GLY A 408 -2.37 -5.01 15.84
N THR A 409 -1.97 -5.29 14.61
CA THR A 409 -0.57 -5.44 14.18
C THR A 409 -0.13 -4.34 13.21
N PRO A 410 -0.03 -3.07 13.67
CA PRO A 410 0.37 -1.94 12.81
C PRO A 410 1.87 -1.92 12.53
N VAL A 411 2.63 -2.78 13.18
CA VAL A 411 4.08 -2.94 13.00
C VAL A 411 4.35 -4.33 12.47
N VAL A 412 5.29 -4.44 11.53
CA VAL A 412 5.75 -5.72 10.97
C VAL A 412 7.26 -5.82 11.15
N LEU A 413 7.70 -6.94 11.71
CA LEU A 413 9.11 -7.30 11.76
C LEU A 413 9.39 -8.35 10.68
N ILE A 414 10.32 -8.05 9.79
CA ILE A 414 10.77 -8.98 8.77
C ILE A 414 12.24 -9.33 9.03
N GLN A 415 12.50 -10.61 9.28
CA GLN A 415 13.83 -11.13 9.53
C GLN A 415 14.36 -11.93 8.36
N GLY A 416 15.62 -11.75 8.02
CA GLY A 416 16.29 -12.51 6.97
C GLY A 416 15.87 -12.17 5.55
N TYR A 417 15.28 -11.01 5.31
CA TYR A 417 14.90 -10.58 3.95
C TYR A 417 16.13 -10.45 3.03
N PHE A 418 17.24 -10.01 3.58
CA PHE A 418 18.51 -9.84 2.86
C PHE A 418 19.43 -11.05 2.94
N ASP A 419 19.00 -12.12 3.61
CA ASP A 419 19.75 -13.38 3.61
C ASP A 419 19.76 -13.98 2.20
N ASN A 420 20.82 -14.70 1.88
CA ASN A 420 20.95 -15.40 0.63
C ASN A 420 21.37 -16.86 0.88
N TYR A 421 21.54 -17.62 -0.17
CA TYR A 421 21.84 -19.06 -0.10
C TYR A 421 23.15 -19.38 0.66
N THR A 422 24.01 -18.39 0.90
CA THR A 422 25.26 -18.55 1.64
C THR A 422 25.21 -18.04 3.08
N THR A 423 24.07 -17.52 3.52
CA THR A 423 23.88 -16.99 4.89
C THR A 423 23.75 -18.15 5.87
N ALA A 424 24.59 -18.12 6.94
CA ALA A 424 24.64 -19.14 7.99
C ALA A 424 23.57 -18.96 9.06
#